data_5919ef784bb87999704e9e7f4a7f95b3
#
_entry.id   5919ef784bb87999704e9e7f4a7f95b3
#
_cell.length_a   1.000
_cell.length_b   1.000
_cell.length_c   1.000
_cell.angle_alpha   90.00
_cell.angle_beta   90.00
_cell.angle_gamma   90.00
#
_symmetry.space_group_name_H-M   'P 1'
#
loop_
_entity.id
_entity.type
_entity.pdbx_description
1 polymer ?
#
loop_
_entity_poly.entity_id
_entity_poly.type
_entity_poly.pdbx_seq_one_letter_code
_entity_poly.pdbx_strand_id
1 'polypeptide(L)'
;MNRRLFTSVLFACLLPFMVQAQQAVFRFAQLTDIHLSPNNPNPTEDLLRSIAQINATDSIDFVLVTGDIAEEGDRTTMEKVKSCLDLLKVKYYVALGNHETKWSDSGCTAFGEIFGGERFEFEHKGFLFLGFNSG
;
A
#
# COMPACT_ATOMS: atom_id res chain seq x y z
N MET A 1 61.75 -40.40 15.51
CA MET A 1 61.72 -39.06 14.90
C MET A 1 60.26 -38.75 14.50
N ASN A 2 59.67 -37.76 15.15
CA ASN A 2 58.22 -37.56 15.34
C ASN A 2 57.46 -37.13 14.09
N ARG A 3 56.48 -37.92 13.66
CA ARG A 3 55.48 -37.62 12.60
C ARG A 3 54.07 -37.55 13.20
N ARG A 4 53.82 -36.68 14.15
CA ARG A 4 52.50 -36.52 14.74
C ARG A 4 52.23 -35.03 15.06
N LEU A 5 52.17 -34.15 14.06
CA LEU A 5 51.85 -32.75 14.33
C LEU A 5 51.31 -31.96 13.13
N PHE A 6 50.52 -32.59 12.24
CA PHE A 6 49.99 -31.87 11.07
C PHE A 6 48.51 -32.17 10.73
N THR A 7 47.73 -32.68 11.67
CA THR A 7 46.32 -33.04 11.36
C THR A 7 45.28 -32.29 12.18
N SER A 8 45.60 -31.22 12.87
CA SER A 8 44.67 -30.55 13.77
C SER A 8 44.30 -29.10 13.42
N VAL A 9 44.60 -28.58 12.24
CA VAL A 9 44.33 -27.16 11.91
C VAL A 9 43.31 -26.99 10.81
N LEU A 10 42.75 -28.04 10.22
CA LEU A 10 41.82 -27.90 9.08
C LEU A 10 40.32 -28.08 9.44
N PHE A 11 39.95 -28.03 10.70
CA PHE A 11 38.54 -28.21 11.10
C PHE A 11 37.87 -26.97 11.67
N ALA A 12 38.51 -25.80 11.63
CA ALA A 12 38.00 -24.57 12.27
C ALA A 12 37.39 -23.53 11.30
N CYS A 13 37.21 -23.82 10.01
CA CYS A 13 36.74 -22.84 9.02
C CYS A 13 35.40 -23.18 8.34
N LEU A 14 34.60 -24.05 8.89
CA LEU A 14 33.22 -24.28 8.42
C LEU A 14 32.23 -23.91 9.53
N LEU A 15 32.32 -22.66 10.03
CA LEU A 15 31.17 -22.04 10.63
C LEU A 15 30.21 -21.70 9.48
N PRO A 16 29.03 -22.35 9.39
CA PRO A 16 28.01 -21.89 8.47
C PRO A 16 27.72 -20.46 8.85
N PHE A 17 27.96 -19.51 7.95
CA PHE A 17 27.33 -18.22 8.01
C PHE A 17 25.83 -18.50 7.93
N MET A 18 25.20 -18.68 9.07
CA MET A 18 23.76 -18.56 9.17
C MET A 18 23.45 -17.10 8.85
N VAL A 19 23.26 -16.81 7.58
CA VAL A 19 22.58 -15.59 7.15
C VAL A 19 21.17 -15.74 7.69
N GLN A 20 20.97 -15.24 8.89
CA GLN A 20 19.65 -15.10 9.45
C GLN A 20 18.97 -14.05 8.56
N ALA A 21 18.17 -14.51 7.61
CA ALA A 21 17.32 -13.64 6.84
C ALA A 21 16.45 -12.89 7.86
N GLN A 22 16.82 -11.65 8.15
CA GLN A 22 16.03 -10.80 9.03
C GLN A 22 14.69 -10.62 8.35
N GLN A 23 13.66 -11.24 8.89
CA GLN A 23 12.31 -11.17 8.33
C GLN A 23 11.90 -9.71 8.34
N ALA A 24 11.78 -9.11 7.17
CA ALA A 24 11.39 -7.71 7.05
C ALA A 24 9.94 -7.59 7.54
N VAL A 25 9.76 -6.97 8.68
CA VAL A 25 8.43 -6.68 9.25
C VAL A 25 8.01 -5.29 8.76
N PHE A 26 6.81 -5.20 8.22
CA PHE A 26 6.17 -3.94 7.90
C PHE A 26 4.69 -4.01 8.24
N ARG A 27 4.06 -2.84 8.33
CA ARG A 27 2.63 -2.71 8.58
C ARG A 27 2.03 -1.76 7.56
N PHE A 28 0.87 -2.08 7.07
CA PHE A 28 0.09 -1.18 6.24
C PHE A 28 -1.36 -1.15 6.71
N ALA A 29 -2.04 -0.07 6.41
CA ALA A 29 -3.49 0.01 6.55
C ALA A 29 -4.14 -0.19 5.19
N GLN A 30 -5.29 -0.84 5.17
CA GLN A 30 -6.13 -0.96 3.98
C GLN A 30 -7.43 -0.22 4.21
N LEU A 31 -7.81 0.60 3.23
CA LEU A 31 -9.11 1.24 3.09
C LEU A 31 -9.78 0.69 1.84
N THR A 32 -11.06 0.43 1.90
CA THR A 32 -11.84 -0.08 0.76
C THR A 32 -13.27 0.42 0.88
N ASP A 33 -13.97 0.47 -0.24
CA ASP A 33 -15.40 0.78 -0.26
C ASP A 33 -15.74 2.07 0.49
N ILE A 34 -15.00 3.14 0.19
CA ILE A 34 -15.18 4.44 0.85
C ILE A 34 -16.51 5.07 0.48
N HIS A 35 -16.94 4.92 -0.79
CA HIS A 35 -18.22 5.39 -1.32
C HIS A 35 -18.52 6.85 -0.96
N LEU A 36 -17.53 7.74 -1.12
CA LEU A 36 -17.76 9.16 -0.90
C LEU A 36 -18.87 9.62 -1.84
N SER A 37 -19.81 10.43 -1.30
CA SER A 37 -20.93 10.94 -2.08
C SER A 37 -21.20 12.39 -1.71
N PRO A 38 -21.54 13.26 -2.70
CA PRO A 38 -21.94 14.63 -2.42
C PRO A 38 -23.24 14.72 -1.62
N ASN A 39 -24.07 13.67 -1.70
CA ASN A 39 -25.40 13.64 -1.08
C ASN A 39 -25.41 13.02 0.32
N ASN A 40 -24.29 12.45 0.76
CA ASN A 40 -24.14 11.83 2.08
C ASN A 40 -22.81 12.24 2.71
N PRO A 41 -22.82 12.99 3.82
CA PRO A 41 -21.58 13.42 4.47
C PRO A 41 -20.89 12.29 5.27
N ASN A 42 -21.61 11.24 5.67
CA ASN A 42 -21.11 10.21 6.57
C ASN A 42 -19.81 9.55 6.07
N PRO A 43 -19.71 9.11 4.79
CA PRO A 43 -18.47 8.52 4.29
C PRO A 43 -17.26 9.46 4.36
N THR A 44 -17.48 10.79 4.19
CA THR A 44 -16.41 11.79 4.35
C THR A 44 -15.91 11.83 5.80
N GLU A 45 -16.83 11.86 6.76
CA GLU A 45 -16.48 11.88 8.19
C GLU A 45 -15.79 10.60 8.62
N ASP A 46 -16.24 9.44 8.13
CA ASP A 46 -15.65 8.14 8.41
C ASP A 46 -14.25 8.01 7.81
N LEU A 47 -14.03 8.51 6.59
CA LEU A 47 -12.71 8.57 5.97
C LEU A 47 -11.75 9.45 6.78
N LEU A 48 -12.16 10.66 7.16
CA LEU A 48 -11.35 11.55 7.96
C LEU A 48 -11.02 10.96 9.34
N ARG A 49 -11.95 10.25 9.96
CA ARG A 49 -11.73 9.54 11.23
C ARG A 49 -10.72 8.40 11.04
N SER A 50 -10.85 7.63 9.96
CA SER A 50 -9.91 6.54 9.63
C SER A 50 -8.50 7.09 9.38
N ILE A 51 -8.36 8.18 8.64
CA ILE A 51 -7.09 8.87 8.40
C ILE A 51 -6.47 9.34 9.72
N ALA A 52 -7.26 9.93 10.61
CA ALA A 52 -6.77 10.37 11.93
C ALA A 52 -6.26 9.17 12.76
N GLN A 53 -6.96 8.04 12.74
CA GLN A 53 -6.53 6.81 13.42
C GLN A 53 -5.25 6.24 12.82
N ILE A 54 -5.14 6.18 11.49
CA ILE A 54 -3.93 5.73 10.79
C ILE A 54 -2.75 6.63 11.18
N ASN A 55 -2.94 7.95 11.14
CA ASN A 55 -1.91 8.92 11.48
C ASN A 55 -1.48 8.90 12.95
N ALA A 56 -2.32 8.38 13.84
CA ALA A 56 -2.04 8.20 15.26
C ALA A 56 -1.48 6.79 15.59
N THR A 57 -1.50 5.88 14.61
CA THR A 57 -0.98 4.52 14.80
C THR A 57 0.49 4.47 14.44
N ASP A 58 1.32 4.06 15.39
CA ASP A 58 2.76 3.92 15.15
C ASP A 58 3.07 2.80 14.16
N SER A 59 4.13 3.04 13.38
CA SER A 59 4.73 2.03 12.50
C SER A 59 3.83 1.55 11.33
N ILE A 60 2.90 2.38 10.87
CA ILE A 60 2.28 2.18 9.56
C ILE A 60 3.25 2.69 8.51
N ASP A 61 3.68 1.82 7.60
CA ASP A 61 4.63 2.16 6.54
C ASP A 61 3.95 2.83 5.34
N PHE A 62 2.74 2.37 4.99
CA PHE A 62 1.94 2.91 3.87
C PHE A 62 0.46 2.53 4.00
N VAL A 63 -0.38 3.08 3.12
CA VAL A 63 -1.81 2.78 3.01
C VAL A 63 -2.12 2.24 1.62
N LEU A 64 -2.94 1.21 1.55
CA LEU A 64 -3.55 0.72 0.32
C LEU A 64 -5.05 1.10 0.32
N VAL A 65 -5.51 1.68 -0.78
CA VAL A 65 -6.93 1.96 -1.02
C VAL A 65 -7.37 1.09 -2.19
N THR A 66 -8.30 0.18 -1.94
CA THR A 66 -8.60 -0.92 -2.87
C THR A 66 -9.95 -0.77 -3.56
N GLY A 67 -10.23 0.43 -4.06
CA GLY A 67 -11.35 0.72 -4.96
C GLY A 67 -12.62 1.21 -4.28
N ASP A 68 -13.60 1.53 -5.10
CA ASP A 68 -14.92 2.06 -4.75
C ASP A 68 -14.82 3.28 -3.82
N ILE A 69 -13.99 4.25 -4.25
CA ILE A 69 -13.69 5.45 -3.47
C ILE A 69 -14.77 6.52 -3.57
N ALA A 70 -15.48 6.58 -4.72
CA ALA A 70 -16.55 7.53 -5.01
C ALA A 70 -17.81 6.79 -5.45
N GLU A 71 -18.95 7.11 -4.84
CA GLU A 71 -20.23 6.43 -5.11
C GLU A 71 -20.63 6.48 -6.58
N GLU A 72 -20.49 7.65 -7.21
CA GLU A 72 -20.86 7.86 -8.62
C GLU A 72 -19.63 7.80 -9.55
N GLY A 73 -18.44 7.57 -9.01
CA GLY A 73 -17.18 7.59 -9.79
C GLY A 73 -16.90 8.92 -10.49
N ASP A 74 -17.50 10.02 -10.05
CA ASP A 74 -17.34 11.32 -10.64
C ASP A 74 -16.04 12.02 -10.22
N ARG A 75 -15.51 12.86 -11.11
CA ARG A 75 -14.23 13.57 -10.93
C ARG A 75 -14.20 14.37 -9.63
N THR A 76 -15.23 15.15 -9.36
CA THR A 76 -15.27 16.08 -8.22
C THR A 76 -15.19 15.32 -6.90
N THR A 77 -15.92 14.20 -6.81
CA THR A 77 -15.88 13.34 -5.62
C THR A 77 -14.52 12.65 -5.48
N MET A 78 -13.93 12.15 -6.57
CA MET A 78 -12.57 11.57 -6.55
C MET A 78 -11.50 12.60 -6.11
N GLU A 79 -11.57 13.84 -6.60
CA GLU A 79 -10.68 14.93 -6.16
C GLU A 79 -10.85 15.23 -4.66
N LYS A 80 -12.08 15.16 -4.14
CA LYS A 80 -12.34 15.30 -2.70
C LYS A 80 -11.74 14.14 -1.91
N VAL A 81 -11.89 12.89 -2.38
CA VAL A 81 -11.24 11.73 -1.77
C VAL A 81 -9.73 11.94 -1.72
N LYS A 82 -9.13 12.34 -2.86
CA LYS A 82 -7.70 12.62 -2.92
C LYS A 82 -7.29 13.67 -1.89
N SER A 83 -8.04 14.77 -1.79
CA SER A 83 -7.76 15.82 -0.81
C SER A 83 -7.80 15.32 0.64
N CYS A 84 -8.70 14.37 0.95
CA CYS A 84 -8.72 13.72 2.26
C CYS A 84 -7.50 12.79 2.44
N LEU A 85 -7.20 11.95 1.46
CA LEU A 85 -6.07 11.02 1.53
C LEU A 85 -4.71 11.76 1.63
N ASP A 86 -4.59 12.95 1.05
CA ASP A 86 -3.39 13.80 1.15
C ASP A 86 -3.11 14.27 2.61
N LEU A 87 -4.06 14.06 3.55
CA LEU A 87 -3.83 14.29 4.98
C LEU A 87 -3.10 13.12 5.67
N LEU A 88 -2.91 12.00 4.98
CA LEU A 88 -2.10 10.90 5.50
C LEU A 88 -0.63 11.33 5.63
N LYS A 89 0.00 10.93 6.74
CA LYS A 89 1.43 11.19 7.01
C LYS A 89 2.36 10.21 6.31
N VAL A 90 1.81 9.14 5.77
CA VAL A 90 2.53 8.07 5.07
C VAL A 90 2.06 8.01 3.62
N LYS A 91 2.85 7.37 2.75
CA LYS A 91 2.45 7.16 1.36
C LYS A 91 1.18 6.33 1.27
N TYR A 92 0.38 6.63 0.27
CA TYR A 92 -0.78 5.81 -0.07
C TYR A 92 -0.78 5.46 -1.57
N TYR A 93 -1.45 4.37 -1.89
CA TYR A 93 -1.61 3.86 -3.24
C TYR A 93 -3.08 3.49 -3.43
N VAL A 94 -3.65 3.89 -4.56
CA VAL A 94 -5.08 3.72 -4.83
C VAL A 94 -5.27 2.84 -6.06
N ALA A 95 -6.07 1.79 -5.92
CA ALA A 95 -6.58 1.01 -7.03
C ALA A 95 -8.02 1.44 -7.35
N LEU A 96 -8.43 1.21 -8.59
CA LEU A 96 -9.82 1.43 -9.02
C LEU A 96 -10.73 0.31 -8.51
N GLY A 97 -11.98 0.67 -8.29
CA GLY A 97 -13.10 -0.26 -8.15
C GLY A 97 -14.06 -0.19 -9.34
N ASN A 98 -15.18 -0.87 -9.24
CA ASN A 98 -16.16 -0.84 -10.31
C ASN A 98 -16.92 0.49 -10.41
N HIS A 99 -16.99 1.27 -9.34
CA HIS A 99 -17.59 2.60 -9.36
C HIS A 99 -16.77 3.57 -10.22
N GLU A 100 -15.44 3.51 -10.15
CA GLU A 100 -14.55 4.34 -10.95
C GLU A 100 -14.44 3.87 -12.41
N THR A 101 -14.77 2.60 -12.70
CA THR A 101 -14.63 2.04 -14.05
C THR A 101 -15.94 2.00 -14.81
N LYS A 102 -16.99 1.43 -14.24
CA LYS A 102 -18.26 1.13 -14.94
C LYS A 102 -19.31 2.22 -14.77
N TRP A 103 -19.31 2.92 -13.64
CA TRP A 103 -20.33 3.89 -13.30
C TRP A 103 -19.88 5.33 -13.53
N SER A 104 -18.59 5.53 -13.68
CA SER A 104 -18.01 6.83 -14.00
C SER A 104 -18.29 7.22 -15.47
N ASP A 105 -18.80 8.42 -15.71
CA ASP A 105 -18.96 8.98 -17.08
C ASP A 105 -17.65 9.12 -17.83
N SER A 106 -16.54 9.26 -17.12
CA SER A 106 -15.19 9.38 -17.70
C SER A 106 -14.49 8.02 -17.89
N GLY A 107 -15.11 6.91 -17.47
CA GLY A 107 -14.40 5.65 -17.29
C GLY A 107 -13.18 5.83 -16.37
N CYS A 108 -12.09 5.20 -16.70
CA CYS A 108 -10.85 5.31 -15.92
C CYS A 108 -10.07 6.63 -16.10
N THR A 109 -10.46 7.49 -17.03
CA THR A 109 -9.64 8.66 -17.42
C THR A 109 -9.46 9.65 -16.27
N ALA A 110 -10.56 10.05 -15.63
CA ALA A 110 -10.49 10.99 -14.50
C ALA A 110 -9.67 10.43 -13.34
N PHE A 111 -9.83 9.15 -13.04
CA PHE A 111 -9.04 8.49 -12.01
C PHE A 111 -7.53 8.53 -12.35
N GLY A 112 -7.17 8.15 -13.58
CA GLY A 112 -5.77 8.15 -14.03
C GLY A 112 -5.12 9.53 -13.93
N GLU A 113 -5.84 10.60 -14.24
CA GLU A 113 -5.35 11.97 -14.12
C GLU A 113 -5.19 12.41 -12.65
N ILE A 114 -6.10 12.00 -11.76
CA ILE A 114 -6.09 12.38 -10.35
C ILE A 114 -5.06 11.60 -9.55
N PHE A 115 -4.95 10.29 -9.77
CA PHE A 115 -4.12 9.38 -8.98
C PHE A 115 -2.84 8.91 -9.69
N GLY A 116 -2.61 9.36 -10.93
CA GLY A 116 -1.36 9.10 -11.66
C GLY A 116 -1.35 7.82 -12.48
N GLY A 117 -2.50 7.17 -12.68
CA GLY A 117 -2.64 5.98 -13.51
C GLY A 117 -3.64 4.98 -12.95
N GLU A 118 -3.94 3.95 -13.74
CA GLU A 118 -4.86 2.87 -13.35
C GLU A 118 -4.16 1.72 -12.61
N ARG A 119 -2.86 1.81 -12.48
CA ARG A 119 -2.00 0.77 -11.90
C ARG A 119 -0.97 1.42 -11.00
N PHE A 120 -0.56 0.67 -9.99
CA PHE A 120 0.62 1.03 -9.24
C PHE A 120 1.54 -0.17 -9.06
N GLU A 121 2.83 0.13 -8.94
CA GLU A 121 3.86 -0.82 -8.59
C GLU A 121 4.84 -0.14 -7.64
N PHE A 122 5.19 -0.80 -6.56
CA PHE A 122 6.25 -0.35 -5.67
C PHE A 122 6.86 -1.51 -4.89
N GLU A 123 8.11 -1.33 -4.50
CA GLU A 123 8.78 -2.25 -3.58
C GLU A 123 8.81 -1.68 -2.17
N HIS A 124 8.61 -2.54 -1.19
CA HIS A 124 8.78 -2.19 0.22
C HIS A 124 9.39 -3.36 0.99
N LYS A 125 10.58 -3.14 1.58
CA LYS A 125 11.31 -4.13 2.38
C LYS A 125 11.44 -5.51 1.72
N GLY A 126 11.69 -5.54 0.40
CA GLY A 126 11.87 -6.76 -0.39
C GLY A 126 10.57 -7.43 -0.87
N PHE A 127 9.43 -6.80 -0.66
CA PHE A 127 8.14 -7.22 -1.20
C PHE A 127 7.72 -6.30 -2.35
N LEU A 128 7.23 -6.89 -3.43
CA LEU A 128 6.66 -6.18 -4.57
C LEU A 128 5.14 -6.09 -4.40
N PHE A 129 4.62 -4.86 -4.49
CA PHE A 129 3.18 -4.57 -4.45
C PHE A 129 2.72 -4.12 -5.83
N LEU A 130 1.65 -4.75 -6.29
CA LEU A 130 1.06 -4.49 -7.59
C LEU A 130 -0.44 -4.22 -7.42
N GLY A 131 -0.92 -3.10 -7.97
CA GLY A 131 -2.33 -2.78 -8.06
C GLY A 131 -2.78 -2.73 -9.51
N PHE A 132 -3.86 -3.43 -9.84
CA PHE A 132 -4.40 -3.53 -11.19
C PHE A 132 -5.88 -3.16 -11.20
N ASN A 133 -6.30 -2.59 -12.31
CA ASN A 133 -7.70 -2.53 -12.67
C ASN A 133 -8.14 -3.93 -13.14
N SER A 134 -9.15 -4.50 -12.49
CA SER A 134 -9.71 -5.82 -12.82
C SER A 134 -11.16 -5.75 -13.32
N GLY A 135 -11.73 -4.55 -13.44
CA GLY A 135 -13.12 -4.31 -13.81
C GLY A 135 -13.36 -3.87 -15.22
#